data_b5bff4120503e473108a9a52ef12e967
#
_entry.id   b5bff4120503e473108a9a52ef12e967
#
_cell.length_a   1.000
_cell.length_b   1.000
_cell.length_c   1.000
_cell.angle_alpha   90.00
_cell.angle_beta   90.00
_cell.angle_gamma   90.00
#
_symmetry.space_group_name_H-M   'P 1'
#
loop_
_entity.id
_entity.type
_entity.pdbx_description
1 polymer ?
#
loop_
_entity_poly.entity_id
_entity_poly.type
_entity_poly.pdbx_seq_one_letter_code
_entity_poly.pdbx_strand_id
1 'polypeptide(L)'
;GYGVVLPFVSRKQLNDAIPIDAQESVLQSHLVICSDEMTESADPEHFQARLWEMFNYKFDYMLSLPQIDRIRWHLYPEVRIVQQQDSLFPEPLDHEVSASETIPDIVKIMDIQQEQLARSLGDGHRVIHGVAGSGKTLILGYRCLHLADTLNKPILVLCYNITLAAKLRSFIEEKGISARVQVYHFHDWCGQQIKTYHVNPIENEDRKPFELSVETVIQGVEFGQIPSGQYGAVLIDEGHDFEPKWLTLVTKMVDPDTNSLLLLYDDAQSIYKKSTGLDFSLSSVGIQAQGRTTILKLNYRNTREILDFSYKFAKKYFEGFKHKEIPLIEPEGAGCKGDAPILKKFDTLVQETEFVLRCVKHWIAKGKDLKEVAILYPTHSSGKAMADVLKGSNVPFQWLATPAYKKKYDPSA
;
A
#
# COMPACT_ATOMS: atom_id res chain seq x y z
N GLY A 1 17.60 -22.90 -17.83
CA GLY A 1 16.71 -23.28 -18.93
C GLY A 1 15.70 -22.17 -19.16
N TYR A 2 15.15 -22.07 -20.32
CA TYR A 2 14.06 -21.16 -20.66
C TYR A 2 13.09 -21.90 -21.58
N GLY A 3 11.84 -21.49 -21.58
CA GLY A 3 10.82 -21.98 -22.46
C GLY A 3 9.71 -20.94 -22.62
N VAL A 4 8.90 -21.09 -23.65
CA VAL A 4 7.76 -20.23 -23.93
C VAL A 4 6.48 -21.03 -23.82
N VAL A 5 5.52 -20.51 -23.09
CA VAL A 5 4.18 -21.08 -22.98
C VAL A 5 3.20 -20.16 -23.71
N LEU A 6 2.47 -20.71 -24.67
CA LEU A 6 1.50 -20.01 -25.50
C LEU A 6 0.08 -20.51 -25.17
N PRO A 7 -0.58 -19.95 -24.13
CA PRO A 7 -1.83 -20.48 -23.60
C PRO A 7 -3.03 -20.34 -24.56
N PHE A 8 -2.92 -19.48 -25.57
CA PHE A 8 -4.02 -19.17 -26.50
C PHE A 8 -3.71 -19.51 -27.96
N VAL A 9 -2.55 -20.12 -28.24
CA VAL A 9 -2.12 -20.48 -29.58
C VAL A 9 -1.91 -22.00 -29.66
N SER A 10 -2.60 -22.66 -30.56
CA SER A 10 -2.39 -24.10 -30.78
C SER A 10 -1.10 -24.36 -31.59
N ARG A 11 -0.54 -25.54 -31.47
CA ARG A 11 0.64 -25.95 -32.23
C ARG A 11 0.45 -25.77 -33.73
N LYS A 12 -0.74 -26.09 -34.23
CA LYS A 12 -1.11 -25.89 -35.63
C LYS A 12 -1.05 -24.41 -36.04
N GLN A 13 -1.67 -23.53 -35.24
CA GLN A 13 -1.63 -22.07 -35.50
C GLN A 13 -0.22 -21.52 -35.48
N LEU A 14 0.64 -22.00 -34.59
CA LEU A 14 2.04 -21.59 -34.53
C LEU A 14 2.79 -22.03 -35.80
N ASN A 15 2.60 -23.27 -36.25
CA ASN A 15 3.25 -23.82 -37.44
C ASN A 15 2.75 -23.17 -38.74
N ASP A 16 1.47 -22.78 -38.78
CA ASP A 16 0.88 -22.07 -39.91
C ASP A 16 1.39 -20.61 -40.00
N ALA A 17 1.68 -20.01 -38.86
CA ALA A 17 2.15 -18.62 -38.77
C ALA A 17 3.68 -18.47 -39.00
N ILE A 18 4.45 -19.44 -38.52
CA ILE A 18 5.92 -19.42 -38.59
C ILE A 18 6.42 -20.76 -39.15
N PRO A 19 7.11 -20.80 -40.29
CA PRO A 19 7.68 -22.04 -40.86
C PRO A 19 8.58 -22.75 -39.84
N ILE A 20 8.53 -24.08 -39.83
CA ILE A 20 9.26 -24.91 -38.86
C ILE A 20 10.76 -24.61 -38.86
N ASP A 21 11.36 -24.43 -40.04
CA ASP A 21 12.79 -24.12 -40.17
C ASP A 21 13.16 -22.76 -39.52
N ALA A 22 12.24 -21.81 -39.56
CA ALA A 22 12.42 -20.51 -38.92
C ALA A 22 12.19 -20.60 -37.40
N GLN A 23 11.25 -21.44 -36.93
CA GLN A 23 11.05 -21.72 -35.52
C GLN A 23 12.30 -22.36 -34.90
N GLU A 24 12.86 -23.40 -35.53
CA GLU A 24 14.03 -24.17 -35.02
C GLU A 24 15.28 -23.29 -34.90
N SER A 25 15.42 -22.24 -35.70
CA SER A 25 16.56 -21.32 -35.63
C SER A 25 16.48 -20.32 -34.49
N VAL A 26 15.26 -19.96 -34.00
CA VAL A 26 15.03 -18.95 -32.97
C VAL A 26 14.57 -19.57 -31.66
N LEU A 27 13.67 -20.55 -31.74
CA LEU A 27 13.05 -21.18 -30.61
C LEU A 27 12.72 -22.64 -30.93
N GLN A 28 13.55 -23.55 -30.42
CA GLN A 28 13.40 -24.98 -30.67
C GLN A 28 12.03 -25.49 -30.23
N SER A 29 11.41 -26.39 -30.99
CA SER A 29 10.03 -26.81 -30.76
C SER A 29 9.79 -27.46 -29.37
N HIS A 30 10.83 -28.08 -28.79
CA HIS A 30 10.74 -28.62 -27.41
C HIS A 30 10.74 -27.54 -26.33
N LEU A 31 11.13 -26.31 -26.63
CA LEU A 31 11.08 -25.17 -25.69
C LEU A 31 9.74 -24.40 -25.74
N VAL A 32 8.75 -24.87 -26.53
CA VAL A 32 7.46 -24.22 -26.67
C VAL A 32 6.35 -25.17 -26.27
N ILE A 33 5.47 -24.73 -25.37
CA ILE A 33 4.21 -25.42 -25.02
C ILE A 33 3.05 -24.59 -25.57
N CYS A 34 2.15 -25.22 -26.30
CA CYS A 34 0.99 -24.59 -26.90
C CYS A 34 -0.30 -24.96 -26.17
N SER A 35 -1.41 -24.24 -26.48
CA SER A 35 -2.71 -24.42 -25.80
C SER A 35 -3.26 -25.83 -25.88
N ASP A 36 -3.03 -26.53 -26.98
CA ASP A 36 -3.46 -27.92 -27.21
C ASP A 36 -2.69 -28.96 -26.38
N GLU A 37 -1.56 -28.58 -25.80
CA GLU A 37 -0.76 -29.40 -24.87
C GLU A 37 -1.19 -29.19 -23.40
N MET A 38 -2.06 -28.21 -23.11
CA MET A 38 -2.48 -27.77 -21.77
C MET A 38 -4.01 -27.95 -21.53
N THR A 39 -4.61 -28.97 -22.12
CA THR A 39 -6.05 -29.21 -21.93
C THR A 39 -6.33 -29.95 -20.63
N GLU A 40 -7.54 -29.79 -20.06
CA GLU A 40 -7.98 -30.52 -18.86
C GLU A 40 -7.91 -32.06 -19.03
N SER A 41 -7.91 -32.54 -20.28
CA SER A 41 -7.79 -33.96 -20.61
C SER A 41 -6.35 -34.41 -20.82
N ALA A 42 -5.36 -33.51 -20.73
CA ALA A 42 -3.95 -33.87 -20.85
C ALA A 42 -3.52 -34.73 -19.66
N ASP A 43 -2.80 -35.81 -19.95
CA ASP A 43 -2.19 -36.64 -18.90
C ASP A 43 -1.20 -35.80 -18.07
N PRO A 44 -1.41 -35.67 -16.75
CA PRO A 44 -0.56 -34.85 -15.88
C PRO A 44 0.92 -35.30 -15.90
N GLU A 45 1.19 -36.61 -15.99
CA GLU A 45 2.55 -37.13 -16.02
C GLU A 45 3.25 -36.78 -17.35
N HIS A 46 2.52 -36.87 -18.45
CA HIS A 46 3.03 -36.48 -19.77
C HIS A 46 3.29 -34.96 -19.83
N PHE A 47 2.38 -34.17 -19.32
CA PHE A 47 2.56 -32.71 -19.25
C PHE A 47 3.75 -32.30 -18.35
N GLN A 48 3.91 -32.98 -17.22
CA GLN A 48 5.06 -32.77 -16.35
C GLN A 48 6.39 -33.12 -17.05
N ALA A 49 6.43 -34.25 -17.74
CA ALA A 49 7.62 -34.66 -18.53
C ALA A 49 7.95 -33.63 -19.61
N ARG A 50 6.92 -33.10 -20.27
CA ARG A 50 7.05 -32.07 -21.30
C ARG A 50 7.59 -30.74 -20.75
N LEU A 51 7.17 -30.35 -19.55
CA LEU A 51 7.74 -29.20 -18.84
C LEU A 51 9.23 -29.43 -18.48
N TRP A 52 9.58 -30.64 -18.07
CA TRP A 52 10.97 -30.97 -17.74
C TRP A 52 11.89 -30.95 -18.97
N GLU A 53 11.38 -31.22 -20.16
CA GLU A 53 12.16 -31.14 -21.41
C GLU A 53 12.64 -29.73 -21.72
N MET A 54 11.94 -28.70 -21.22
CA MET A 54 12.36 -27.30 -21.37
C MET A 54 13.62 -26.92 -20.60
N PHE A 55 14.06 -27.77 -19.67
CA PHE A 55 15.24 -27.52 -18.84
C PHE A 55 16.45 -28.28 -19.36
N ASN A 56 17.49 -27.55 -19.79
CA ASN A 56 18.74 -28.13 -20.29
C ASN A 56 19.57 -28.85 -19.20
N TYR A 57 19.27 -28.62 -17.93
CA TYR A 57 19.95 -29.24 -16.81
C TYR A 57 18.96 -30.03 -15.96
N LYS A 58 19.22 -31.31 -15.83
CA LYS A 58 18.52 -32.19 -14.89
C LYS A 58 19.42 -32.39 -13.67
N PHE A 59 18.85 -32.20 -12.49
CA PHE A 59 19.59 -32.51 -11.27
C PHE A 59 19.54 -34.01 -11.01
N ASP A 60 20.67 -34.62 -10.70
CA ASP A 60 20.78 -36.06 -10.45
C ASP A 60 20.23 -36.49 -9.07
N TYR A 61 19.75 -35.53 -8.28
CA TYR A 61 19.21 -35.77 -6.95
C TYR A 61 18.02 -34.86 -6.64
N MET A 62 17.12 -35.37 -5.81
CA MET A 62 16.00 -34.55 -5.32
C MET A 62 16.52 -33.53 -4.30
N LEU A 63 16.08 -32.29 -4.46
CA LEU A 63 16.39 -31.22 -3.50
C LEU A 63 15.72 -31.53 -2.15
N SER A 64 16.47 -31.36 -1.07
CA SER A 64 15.90 -31.40 0.28
C SER A 64 14.95 -30.21 0.51
N LEU A 65 13.99 -30.34 1.43
CA LEU A 65 13.06 -29.26 1.76
C LEU A 65 13.77 -27.93 2.10
N PRO A 66 14.89 -27.90 2.87
CA PRO A 66 15.63 -26.64 3.08
C PRO A 66 16.25 -26.05 1.81
N GLN A 67 16.66 -26.89 0.86
CA GLN A 67 17.19 -26.41 -0.43
C GLN A 67 16.07 -25.87 -1.33
N ILE A 68 14.91 -26.55 -1.35
CA ILE A 68 13.70 -26.06 -2.03
C ILE A 68 13.27 -24.73 -1.45
N ASP A 69 13.22 -24.58 -0.13
CA ASP A 69 12.88 -23.34 0.54
C ASP A 69 13.89 -22.23 0.23
N ARG A 70 15.18 -22.56 0.16
CA ARG A 70 16.23 -21.60 -0.22
C ARG A 70 16.10 -21.14 -1.67
N ILE A 71 15.76 -22.03 -2.60
CA ILE A 71 15.49 -21.69 -4.01
C ILE A 71 14.20 -20.88 -4.13
N ARG A 72 13.12 -21.27 -3.44
CA ARG A 72 11.88 -20.49 -3.35
C ARG A 72 12.14 -19.10 -2.81
N TRP A 73 13.01 -18.95 -1.83
CA TRP A 73 13.45 -17.67 -1.30
C TRP A 73 14.09 -16.75 -2.32
N HIS A 74 14.83 -17.31 -3.28
CA HIS A 74 15.49 -16.53 -4.34
C HIS A 74 14.55 -16.21 -5.51
N LEU A 75 13.61 -17.10 -5.81
CA LEU A 75 12.67 -16.95 -6.92
C LEU A 75 11.41 -16.19 -6.51
N TYR A 76 10.94 -16.45 -5.32
CA TYR A 76 9.77 -15.84 -4.70
C TYR A 76 10.17 -15.54 -3.26
N PRO A 77 10.75 -14.38 -2.97
CA PRO A 77 11.11 -14.02 -1.62
C PRO A 77 9.84 -13.81 -0.77
N GLU A 78 9.23 -14.92 -0.37
CA GLU A 78 8.34 -14.95 0.79
C GLU A 78 9.23 -14.81 1.99
N VAL A 79 9.47 -13.59 2.39
CA VAL A 79 10.41 -13.32 3.44
C VAL A 79 9.83 -13.71 4.79
N ARG A 80 10.33 -14.78 5.34
CA ARG A 80 10.22 -15.07 6.77
C ARG A 80 11.31 -14.30 7.49
N ILE A 81 11.02 -13.07 7.90
CA ILE A 81 11.91 -12.31 8.78
C ILE A 81 11.74 -12.90 10.18
N VAL A 82 12.75 -13.56 10.66
CA VAL A 82 12.93 -13.74 12.10
C VAL A 82 13.65 -12.47 12.58
N GLN A 83 12.91 -11.40 12.85
CA GLN A 83 13.43 -10.36 13.72
C GLN A 83 13.39 -10.92 15.13
N GLN A 84 14.54 -11.04 15.76
CA GLN A 84 14.61 -11.08 17.21
C GLN A 84 14.14 -9.71 17.71
N GLN A 85 12.84 -9.58 17.96
CA GLN A 85 12.37 -8.51 18.82
C GLN A 85 12.75 -8.92 20.24
N ASP A 86 13.60 -8.12 20.87
CA ASP A 86 13.76 -8.19 22.31
C ASP A 86 12.38 -8.05 22.95
N SER A 87 12.05 -8.97 23.87
CA SER A 87 10.77 -8.96 24.57
C SER A 87 10.44 -7.58 25.11
N LEU A 88 9.33 -7.02 24.65
CA LEU A 88 8.87 -5.67 25.03
C LEU A 88 8.42 -5.58 26.49
N PHE A 89 8.32 -6.74 27.17
CA PHE A 89 7.80 -6.82 28.54
C PHE A 89 8.71 -7.69 29.41
N PRO A 90 8.88 -7.35 30.69
CA PRO A 90 9.72 -8.12 31.60
C PRO A 90 9.04 -9.45 31.93
N GLU A 91 9.56 -10.55 31.37
CA GLU A 91 9.40 -11.89 31.91
C GLU A 91 10.79 -12.48 32.23
N PRO A 92 10.86 -13.43 33.20
CA PRO A 92 12.16 -13.90 33.70
C PRO A 92 12.93 -14.70 32.63
N LEU A 93 14.21 -14.46 32.64
CA LEU A 93 15.25 -15.07 31.86
C LEU A 93 15.13 -16.59 31.75
N ASP A 94 15.18 -17.09 30.51
CA ASP A 94 16.11 -18.17 30.14
C ASP A 94 15.86 -18.54 28.68
N HIS A 95 16.79 -18.17 27.81
CA HIS A 95 17.36 -19.00 26.73
C HIS A 95 18.20 -18.11 25.80
N GLU A 96 19.51 -18.36 25.88
CA GLU A 96 20.48 -17.86 24.89
C GLU A 96 20.24 -18.54 23.53
N VAL A 97 20.06 -17.75 22.50
CA VAL A 97 20.18 -18.21 21.10
C VAL A 97 21.13 -17.29 20.35
N SER A 98 22.17 -17.90 19.86
CA SER A 98 23.31 -17.30 19.18
C SER A 98 23.01 -16.70 17.81
N ALA A 99 23.63 -15.55 17.57
CA ALA A 99 24.24 -14.99 16.35
C ALA A 99 23.57 -15.12 14.98
N SER A 100 23.05 -13.99 14.54
CA SER A 100 23.24 -13.26 13.27
C SER A 100 23.73 -14.05 12.05
N GLU A 101 22.81 -14.46 11.21
CA GLU A 101 23.01 -14.43 9.76
C GLU A 101 22.34 -13.17 9.21
N THR A 102 23.12 -12.31 8.56
CA THR A 102 22.68 -11.08 7.90
C THR A 102 21.60 -11.43 6.89
N ILE A 103 20.37 -11.10 7.23
CA ILE A 103 19.22 -11.25 6.35
C ILE A 103 19.36 -10.21 5.23
N PRO A 104 19.25 -10.60 3.95
CA PRO A 104 19.20 -9.63 2.86
C PRO A 104 18.12 -8.63 3.16
N ASP A 105 18.44 -7.35 2.99
CA ASP A 105 17.60 -6.23 3.33
C ASP A 105 16.23 -6.36 2.63
N ILE A 106 15.25 -6.86 3.37
CA ILE A 106 13.89 -7.14 2.91
C ILE A 106 13.24 -5.91 2.30
N VAL A 107 13.58 -4.74 2.84
CA VAL A 107 13.12 -3.46 2.33
C VAL A 107 13.55 -3.32 0.88
N LYS A 108 14.79 -3.71 0.52
CA LYS A 108 15.29 -3.63 -0.86
C LYS A 108 14.59 -4.60 -1.82
N ILE A 109 14.28 -5.81 -1.36
CA ILE A 109 13.56 -6.80 -2.19
C ILE A 109 12.11 -6.37 -2.41
N MET A 110 11.47 -5.85 -1.39
CA MET A 110 10.14 -5.28 -1.47
C MET A 110 10.09 -4.07 -2.40
N ASP A 111 11.08 -3.19 -2.29
CA ASP A 111 11.22 -2.02 -3.15
C ASP A 111 11.25 -2.44 -4.63
N ILE A 112 12.01 -3.46 -4.98
CA ILE A 112 12.10 -3.98 -6.35
C ILE A 112 10.75 -4.51 -6.85
N GLN A 113 10.04 -5.30 -6.05
CA GLN A 113 8.73 -5.85 -6.45
C GLN A 113 7.68 -4.76 -6.61
N GLN A 114 7.68 -3.78 -5.73
CA GLN A 114 6.73 -2.67 -5.78
C GLN A 114 7.06 -1.71 -6.91
N GLU A 115 8.34 -1.49 -7.20
CA GLU A 115 8.77 -0.74 -8.38
C GLU A 115 8.34 -1.46 -9.68
N GLN A 116 8.55 -2.77 -9.78
CA GLN A 116 8.10 -3.55 -10.94
C GLN A 116 6.58 -3.49 -11.11
N LEU A 117 5.81 -3.61 -10.04
CA LEU A 117 4.37 -3.46 -10.08
C LEU A 117 3.98 -2.05 -10.53
N ALA A 118 4.60 -1.01 -9.99
CA ALA A 118 4.34 0.37 -10.37
C ALA A 118 4.58 0.64 -11.88
N ARG A 119 5.63 0.04 -12.44
CA ARG A 119 5.95 0.11 -13.88
C ARG A 119 4.97 -0.70 -14.73
N SER A 120 4.52 -1.86 -14.24
CA SER A 120 3.63 -2.77 -14.98
C SER A 120 2.16 -2.37 -14.99
N LEU A 121 1.75 -1.36 -14.22
CA LEU A 121 0.34 -0.95 -14.11
C LEU A 121 -0.28 -0.52 -15.45
N GLY A 122 0.54 -0.09 -16.44
CA GLY A 122 0.07 0.35 -17.74
C GLY A 122 -0.75 1.64 -17.67
N ASP A 123 -1.48 1.95 -18.75
CA ASP A 123 -2.22 3.19 -18.91
C ASP A 123 -3.68 3.08 -18.44
N GLY A 124 -4.36 4.23 -18.39
CA GLY A 124 -5.76 4.34 -18.01
C GLY A 124 -5.99 4.38 -16.50
N HIS A 125 -7.23 4.14 -16.10
CA HIS A 125 -7.59 4.08 -14.69
C HIS A 125 -7.17 2.74 -14.10
N ARG A 126 -6.47 2.77 -12.97
CA ARG A 126 -5.98 1.63 -12.21
C ARG A 126 -6.38 1.74 -10.76
N VAL A 127 -6.65 0.60 -10.16
CA VAL A 127 -7.00 0.50 -8.75
C VAL A 127 -6.10 -0.52 -8.08
N ILE A 128 -5.55 -0.15 -6.94
CA ILE A 128 -4.84 -1.09 -6.07
C ILE A 128 -5.62 -1.17 -4.76
N HIS A 129 -6.21 -2.32 -4.55
CA HIS A 129 -6.86 -2.70 -3.32
C HIS A 129 -5.89 -3.53 -2.49
N GLY A 130 -5.45 -3.05 -1.34
CA GLY A 130 -4.43 -3.74 -0.56
C GLY A 130 -4.61 -3.60 0.93
N VAL A 131 -4.23 -4.66 1.66
CA VAL A 131 -4.24 -4.64 3.12
C VAL A 131 -3.28 -3.58 3.68
N ALA A 132 -3.52 -3.16 4.91
CA ALA A 132 -2.59 -2.27 5.63
C ALA A 132 -1.17 -2.87 5.62
N GLY A 133 -0.15 -2.03 5.39
CA GLY A 133 1.24 -2.50 5.36
C GLY A 133 1.67 -3.30 4.13
N SER A 134 0.87 -3.31 3.05
CA SER A 134 1.23 -3.96 1.78
C SER A 134 2.13 -3.13 0.87
N GLY A 135 2.52 -1.92 1.27
CA GLY A 135 3.41 -1.05 0.51
C GLY A 135 2.72 -0.19 -0.56
N LYS A 136 1.40 0.01 -0.50
CA LYS A 136 0.63 0.85 -1.44
C LYS A 136 1.28 2.20 -1.72
N THR A 137 1.63 2.94 -0.66
CA THR A 137 2.25 4.27 -0.76
C THR A 137 3.59 4.26 -1.48
N LEU A 138 4.36 3.17 -1.34
CA LEU A 138 5.63 3.00 -2.05
C LEU A 138 5.41 2.77 -3.55
N ILE A 139 4.44 1.94 -3.90
CA ILE A 139 4.00 1.74 -5.30
C ILE A 139 3.59 3.08 -5.93
N LEU A 140 2.85 3.91 -5.17
CA LEU A 140 2.47 5.25 -5.62
C LEU A 140 3.71 6.11 -5.89
N GLY A 141 4.69 6.12 -5.00
CA GLY A 141 5.95 6.84 -5.18
C GLY A 141 6.71 6.40 -6.43
N TYR A 142 6.86 5.10 -6.66
CA TYR A 142 7.51 4.57 -7.88
C TYR A 142 6.70 4.86 -9.15
N ARG A 143 5.36 4.85 -9.04
CA ARG A 143 4.52 5.26 -10.18
C ARG A 143 4.73 6.72 -10.54
N CYS A 144 4.91 7.61 -9.56
CA CYS A 144 5.27 9.01 -9.81
C CYS A 144 6.58 9.14 -10.58
N LEU A 145 7.62 8.37 -10.21
CA LEU A 145 8.90 8.36 -10.92
C LEU A 145 8.70 7.97 -12.39
N HIS A 146 8.05 6.85 -12.65
CA HIS A 146 7.80 6.36 -14.00
C HIS A 146 6.98 7.36 -14.85
N LEU A 147 5.93 7.95 -14.27
CA LEU A 147 5.09 8.91 -15.00
C LEU A 147 5.78 10.25 -15.21
N ALA A 148 6.66 10.68 -14.28
CA ALA A 148 7.43 11.91 -14.45
C ALA A 148 8.37 11.86 -15.66
N ASP A 149 8.88 10.68 -16.00
CA ASP A 149 9.72 10.48 -17.18
C ASP A 149 8.92 10.45 -18.49
N THR A 150 7.66 10.02 -18.44
CA THR A 150 6.86 9.72 -19.64
C THR A 150 5.85 10.80 -20.01
N LEU A 151 5.32 11.54 -19.03
CA LEU A 151 4.26 12.52 -19.25
C LEU A 151 4.81 13.94 -19.37
N ASN A 152 4.17 14.78 -20.18
CA ASN A 152 4.53 16.20 -20.36
C ASN A 152 3.83 17.12 -19.37
N LYS A 153 2.56 16.84 -19.02
CA LYS A 153 1.80 17.59 -18.03
C LYS A 153 2.18 17.20 -16.60
N PRO A 154 1.97 18.08 -15.61
CA PRO A 154 2.25 17.78 -14.22
C PRO A 154 1.41 16.59 -13.71
N ILE A 155 1.93 15.91 -12.71
CA ILE A 155 1.27 14.80 -12.01
C ILE A 155 0.75 15.31 -10.68
N LEU A 156 -0.51 15.01 -10.36
CA LEU A 156 -1.12 15.34 -9.08
C LEU A 156 -1.18 14.10 -8.18
N VAL A 157 -0.67 14.25 -6.97
CA VAL A 157 -0.82 13.26 -5.90
C VAL A 157 -1.69 13.84 -4.79
N LEU A 158 -2.77 13.16 -4.47
CA LEU A 158 -3.71 13.56 -3.43
C LEU A 158 -3.71 12.55 -2.28
N CYS A 159 -3.57 13.06 -1.06
CA CYS A 159 -3.68 12.31 0.18
C CYS A 159 -4.73 12.97 1.08
N TYR A 160 -5.44 12.16 1.84
CA TYR A 160 -6.33 12.70 2.88
C TYR A 160 -5.56 13.04 4.16
N ASN A 161 -4.45 12.35 4.42
CA ASN A 161 -3.64 12.54 5.62
C ASN A 161 -2.49 13.53 5.38
N ILE A 162 -2.41 14.59 6.21
CA ILE A 162 -1.40 15.65 6.11
C ILE A 162 0.02 15.10 6.30
N THR A 163 0.22 14.19 7.26
CA THR A 163 1.55 13.62 7.54
C THR A 163 2.03 12.72 6.41
N LEU A 164 1.12 11.99 5.78
CA LEU A 164 1.40 11.17 4.61
C LEU A 164 1.78 12.04 3.41
N ALA A 165 1.04 13.11 3.17
CA ALA A 165 1.37 14.08 2.12
C ALA A 165 2.77 14.71 2.33
N ALA A 166 3.13 15.03 3.57
CA ALA A 166 4.47 15.55 3.89
C ALA A 166 5.57 14.51 3.60
N LYS A 167 5.37 13.25 4.01
CA LYS A 167 6.31 12.15 3.75
C LYS A 167 6.48 11.90 2.25
N LEU A 168 5.40 11.92 1.48
CA LEU A 168 5.47 11.78 0.02
C LEU A 168 6.18 12.95 -0.64
N ARG A 169 5.99 14.20 -0.17
CA ARG A 169 6.76 15.35 -0.66
C ARG A 169 8.25 15.16 -0.46
N SER A 170 8.68 14.77 0.75
CA SER A 170 10.09 14.51 1.02
C SER A 170 10.66 13.43 0.10
N PHE A 171 9.91 12.35 -0.17
CA PHE A 171 10.31 11.32 -1.12
C PHE A 171 10.46 11.88 -2.54
N ILE A 172 9.49 12.68 -3.02
CA ILE A 172 9.50 13.30 -4.35
C ILE A 172 10.66 14.29 -4.49
N GLU A 173 10.97 15.06 -3.44
CA GLU A 173 12.11 15.98 -3.37
C GLU A 173 13.44 15.23 -3.42
N GLU A 174 13.59 14.17 -2.62
CA GLU A 174 14.77 13.31 -2.61
C GLU A 174 15.04 12.70 -4.00
N LYS A 175 13.98 12.32 -4.73
CA LYS A 175 14.08 11.78 -6.09
C LYS A 175 14.26 12.85 -7.18
N GLY A 176 14.25 14.14 -6.83
CA GLY A 176 14.49 15.24 -7.77
C GLY A 176 13.39 15.50 -8.79
N ILE A 177 12.16 15.02 -8.57
CA ILE A 177 11.03 15.14 -9.52
C ILE A 177 9.96 16.16 -9.07
N SER A 178 10.25 17.01 -8.10
CA SER A 178 9.29 18.00 -7.55
C SER A 178 8.79 19.01 -8.60
N ALA A 179 9.53 19.27 -9.67
CA ALA A 179 9.09 20.12 -10.76
C ALA A 179 7.94 19.50 -11.58
N ARG A 180 7.79 18.18 -11.53
CA ARG A 180 6.82 17.40 -12.33
C ARG A 180 5.68 16.83 -11.49
N VAL A 181 5.88 16.61 -10.19
CA VAL A 181 4.95 15.95 -9.29
C VAL A 181 4.54 16.88 -8.16
N GLN A 182 3.25 17.14 -8.07
CA GLN A 182 2.63 17.98 -7.07
C GLN A 182 1.91 17.14 -6.03
N VAL A 183 2.34 17.18 -4.78
CA VAL A 183 1.74 16.40 -3.68
C VAL A 183 0.97 17.32 -2.75
N TYR A 184 -0.32 17.07 -2.57
CA TYR A 184 -1.20 17.85 -1.72
C TYR A 184 -2.05 16.98 -0.78
N HIS A 185 -2.33 17.51 0.41
CA HIS A 185 -3.52 17.15 1.14
C HIS A 185 -4.75 17.66 0.37
N PHE A 186 -5.82 16.87 0.26
CA PHE A 186 -6.95 17.18 -0.63
C PHE A 186 -7.57 18.56 -0.42
N HIS A 187 -7.84 18.95 0.83
CA HIS A 187 -8.43 20.28 1.09
C HIS A 187 -7.46 21.45 0.84
N ASP A 188 -6.14 21.21 1.02
CA ASP A 188 -5.13 22.21 0.67
C ASP A 188 -5.05 22.41 -0.84
N TRP A 189 -5.20 21.34 -1.62
CA TRP A 189 -5.31 21.40 -3.07
C TRP A 189 -6.55 22.21 -3.50
N CYS A 190 -7.71 21.99 -2.87
CA CYS A 190 -8.90 22.80 -3.14
C CYS A 190 -8.65 24.30 -2.87
N GLY A 191 -8.03 24.63 -1.74
CA GLY A 191 -7.65 25.99 -1.42
C GLY A 191 -6.66 26.60 -2.43
N GLN A 192 -5.73 25.80 -2.96
CA GLN A 192 -4.80 26.22 -4.00
C GLN A 192 -5.52 26.48 -5.33
N GLN A 193 -6.48 25.63 -5.74
CA GLN A 193 -7.27 25.83 -6.95
C GLN A 193 -8.05 27.14 -6.89
N ILE A 194 -8.73 27.42 -5.77
CA ILE A 194 -9.48 28.66 -5.55
C ILE A 194 -8.55 29.88 -5.72
N LYS A 195 -7.36 29.85 -5.13
CA LYS A 195 -6.37 30.93 -5.20
C LYS A 195 -5.82 31.10 -6.61
N THR A 196 -5.46 30.01 -7.26
CA THR A 196 -4.83 30.03 -8.59
C THR A 196 -5.77 30.59 -9.66
N TYR A 197 -7.05 30.23 -9.59
CA TYR A 197 -8.05 30.66 -10.61
C TYR A 197 -8.93 31.83 -10.14
N HIS A 198 -8.63 32.42 -8.98
CA HIS A 198 -9.35 33.55 -8.42
C HIS A 198 -10.86 33.34 -8.33
N VAL A 199 -11.28 32.12 -7.97
CA VAL A 199 -12.71 31.82 -7.81
C VAL A 199 -13.21 32.40 -6.50
N ASN A 200 -14.36 33.03 -6.50
CA ASN A 200 -14.97 33.55 -5.28
C ASN A 200 -15.45 32.40 -4.40
N PRO A 201 -15.00 32.32 -3.14
CA PRO A 201 -15.43 31.27 -2.22
C PRO A 201 -16.95 31.38 -1.95
N ILE A 202 -17.59 30.22 -1.83
CA ILE A 202 -18.96 30.14 -1.33
C ILE A 202 -18.92 30.47 0.17
N GLU A 203 -19.78 31.42 0.57
CA GLU A 203 -19.93 31.79 1.98
C GLU A 203 -21.17 31.14 2.57
N ASN A 204 -21.02 30.47 3.69
CA ASN A 204 -22.10 29.89 4.48
C ASN A 204 -21.61 29.70 5.92
N GLU A 205 -22.20 30.43 6.86
CA GLU A 205 -21.81 30.42 8.27
C GLU A 205 -22.12 29.09 8.98
N ASP A 206 -23.09 28.32 8.49
CA ASP A 206 -23.52 27.06 9.09
C ASP A 206 -22.66 25.84 8.67
N ARG A 207 -21.76 26.03 7.71
CA ARG A 207 -20.91 24.94 7.17
C ARG A 207 -19.44 25.17 7.44
N LYS A 208 -18.70 24.07 7.54
CA LYS A 208 -17.27 24.14 7.81
C LYS A 208 -16.48 24.69 6.61
N PRO A 209 -15.47 25.54 6.82
CA PRO A 209 -14.70 26.17 5.75
C PRO A 209 -14.10 25.20 4.74
N PHE A 210 -13.68 24.01 5.18
CA PHE A 210 -13.10 23.01 4.28
C PHE A 210 -14.14 22.38 3.34
N GLU A 211 -15.41 22.21 3.80
CA GLU A 211 -16.52 21.72 2.96
C GLU A 211 -16.88 22.76 1.88
N LEU A 212 -16.90 24.02 2.29
CA LEU A 212 -17.17 25.14 1.36
C LEU A 212 -16.08 25.27 0.30
N SER A 213 -14.81 25.07 0.66
CA SER A 213 -13.72 25.08 -0.31
C SER A 213 -13.87 23.99 -1.37
N VAL A 214 -14.28 22.79 -1.00
CA VAL A 214 -14.53 21.70 -1.95
C VAL A 214 -15.70 22.05 -2.87
N GLU A 215 -16.81 22.54 -2.31
CA GLU A 215 -17.98 22.96 -3.07
C GLU A 215 -17.64 24.08 -4.08
N THR A 216 -16.86 25.06 -3.65
CA THR A 216 -16.38 26.15 -4.50
C THR A 216 -15.59 25.62 -5.69
N VAL A 217 -14.69 24.64 -5.48
CA VAL A 217 -13.91 24.04 -6.58
C VAL A 217 -14.81 23.22 -7.51
N ILE A 218 -15.77 22.46 -6.97
CA ILE A 218 -16.73 21.69 -7.79
C ILE A 218 -17.50 22.65 -8.72
N GLN A 219 -18.08 23.71 -8.17
CA GLN A 219 -18.80 24.70 -8.96
C GLN A 219 -17.87 25.41 -9.94
N GLY A 220 -16.68 25.82 -9.51
CA GLY A 220 -15.68 26.43 -10.37
C GLY A 220 -15.34 25.61 -11.61
N VAL A 221 -15.26 24.28 -11.46
CA VAL A 221 -15.06 23.35 -12.59
C VAL A 221 -16.32 23.23 -13.44
N GLU A 222 -17.49 23.13 -12.84
CA GLU A 222 -18.76 23.02 -13.55
C GLU A 222 -19.09 24.25 -14.40
N PHE A 223 -18.74 25.44 -13.89
CA PHE A 223 -18.93 26.71 -14.63
C PHE A 223 -17.73 27.10 -15.52
N GLY A 224 -16.71 26.24 -15.62
CA GLY A 224 -15.54 26.48 -16.46
C GLY A 224 -14.58 27.56 -15.95
N GLN A 225 -14.72 28.02 -14.70
CA GLN A 225 -13.78 28.94 -14.04
C GLN A 225 -12.46 28.25 -13.67
N ILE A 226 -12.53 26.98 -13.30
CA ILE A 226 -11.38 26.10 -13.07
C ILE A 226 -11.33 25.11 -14.23
N PRO A 227 -10.24 25.04 -15.01
CA PRO A 227 -10.16 24.13 -16.14
C PRO A 227 -10.11 22.67 -15.66
N SER A 228 -10.74 21.76 -16.40
CA SER A 228 -10.58 20.33 -16.29
C SER A 228 -9.31 19.88 -17.04
N GLY A 229 -8.88 18.61 -16.86
CA GLY A 229 -7.76 18.02 -17.61
C GLY A 229 -6.40 18.67 -17.35
N GLN A 230 -6.21 19.24 -16.16
CA GLN A 230 -4.97 19.97 -15.80
C GLN A 230 -3.75 19.07 -15.67
N TYR A 231 -3.95 17.79 -15.29
CA TYR A 231 -2.87 16.89 -14.90
C TYR A 231 -2.74 15.71 -15.86
N GLY A 232 -1.51 15.40 -16.26
CA GLY A 232 -1.21 14.24 -17.07
C GLY A 232 -1.49 12.90 -16.36
N ALA A 233 -1.46 12.92 -15.02
CA ALA A 233 -1.94 11.80 -14.21
C ALA A 233 -2.42 12.32 -12.84
N VAL A 234 -3.37 11.59 -12.24
CA VAL A 234 -3.82 11.81 -10.86
C VAL A 234 -3.69 10.51 -10.07
N LEU A 235 -2.98 10.58 -8.94
CA LEU A 235 -2.76 9.46 -8.03
C LEU A 235 -3.38 9.80 -6.67
N ILE A 236 -4.18 8.89 -6.14
CA ILE A 236 -4.93 9.09 -4.90
C ILE A 236 -4.50 8.02 -3.90
N ASP A 237 -3.94 8.43 -2.76
CA ASP A 237 -3.67 7.54 -1.64
C ASP A 237 -4.79 7.60 -0.60
N GLU A 238 -5.04 6.50 0.10
CA GLU A 238 -6.11 6.33 1.09
C GLU A 238 -7.50 6.73 0.53
N GLY A 239 -7.80 6.25 -0.68
CA GLY A 239 -9.04 6.60 -1.39
C GLY A 239 -10.34 6.26 -0.67
N HIS A 240 -10.29 5.36 0.32
CA HIS A 240 -11.43 5.06 1.19
C HIS A 240 -11.86 6.24 2.08
N ASP A 241 -11.01 7.23 2.28
CA ASP A 241 -11.33 8.46 3.03
C ASP A 241 -12.01 9.54 2.16
N PHE A 242 -12.01 9.35 0.83
CA PHE A 242 -12.63 10.31 -0.08
C PHE A 242 -14.14 10.10 -0.18
N GLU A 243 -14.88 11.20 -0.27
CA GLU A 243 -16.31 11.18 -0.59
C GLU A 243 -16.52 11.00 -2.11
N PRO A 244 -17.66 10.41 -2.54
CA PRO A 244 -17.95 10.20 -3.96
C PRO A 244 -17.81 11.46 -4.82
N LYS A 245 -18.34 12.59 -4.34
CA LYS A 245 -18.25 13.88 -5.05
C LYS A 245 -16.82 14.41 -5.21
N TRP A 246 -15.92 14.07 -4.26
CA TRP A 246 -14.51 14.44 -4.36
C TRP A 246 -13.80 13.61 -5.42
N LEU A 247 -14.07 12.31 -5.48
CA LEU A 247 -13.54 11.45 -6.54
C LEU A 247 -14.05 11.88 -7.92
N THR A 248 -15.35 12.22 -8.03
CA THR A 248 -15.91 12.77 -9.27
C THR A 248 -15.22 14.07 -9.70
N LEU A 249 -14.92 14.97 -8.76
CA LEU A 249 -14.14 16.17 -9.05
C LEU A 249 -12.74 15.81 -9.56
N VAL A 250 -12.04 14.93 -8.84
CA VAL A 250 -10.65 14.56 -9.12
C VAL A 250 -10.51 13.84 -10.47
N THR A 251 -11.49 13.01 -10.86
CA THR A 251 -11.49 12.37 -12.19
C THR A 251 -11.58 13.39 -13.33
N LYS A 252 -12.29 14.51 -13.15
CA LYS A 252 -12.35 15.59 -14.14
C LYS A 252 -11.01 16.33 -14.31
N MET A 253 -10.08 16.21 -13.35
CA MET A 253 -8.76 16.85 -13.41
C MET A 253 -7.76 16.08 -14.27
N VAL A 254 -8.03 14.80 -14.58
CA VAL A 254 -7.18 13.98 -15.44
C VAL A 254 -7.28 14.45 -16.88
N ASP A 255 -6.14 14.57 -17.53
CA ASP A 255 -6.07 14.86 -18.96
C ASP A 255 -6.75 13.74 -19.77
N PRO A 256 -7.76 14.05 -20.60
CA PRO A 256 -8.45 13.05 -21.41
C PRO A 256 -7.51 12.24 -22.35
N ASP A 257 -6.43 12.86 -22.82
CA ASP A 257 -5.50 12.23 -23.75
C ASP A 257 -4.68 11.12 -23.08
N THR A 258 -4.28 11.33 -21.83
CA THR A 258 -3.53 10.33 -21.04
C THR A 258 -4.45 9.40 -20.29
N ASN A 259 -5.59 9.88 -19.84
CA ASN A 259 -6.59 9.17 -19.04
C ASN A 259 -5.98 8.37 -17.87
N SER A 260 -4.89 8.89 -17.26
CA SER A 260 -4.09 8.19 -16.26
C SER A 260 -4.54 8.52 -14.85
N LEU A 261 -5.16 7.54 -14.17
CA LEU A 261 -5.59 7.65 -12.79
C LEU A 261 -5.19 6.40 -12.00
N LEU A 262 -4.63 6.58 -10.81
CA LEU A 262 -4.35 5.51 -9.86
C LEU A 262 -5.05 5.78 -8.53
N LEU A 263 -5.91 4.85 -8.11
CA LEU A 263 -6.57 4.87 -6.80
C LEU A 263 -6.02 3.76 -5.92
N LEU A 264 -5.49 4.11 -4.75
CA LEU A 264 -5.09 3.17 -3.71
C LEU A 264 -6.10 3.21 -2.56
N TYR A 265 -6.60 2.07 -2.12
CA TYR A 265 -7.52 2.02 -0.99
C TYR A 265 -7.38 0.72 -0.17
N ASP A 266 -7.95 0.75 1.04
CA ASP A 266 -7.94 -0.35 2.00
C ASP A 266 -9.31 -0.45 2.69
N ASP A 267 -10.01 -1.56 2.50
CA ASP A 267 -11.34 -1.75 3.08
C ASP A 267 -11.31 -1.89 4.60
N ALA A 268 -10.22 -2.46 5.14
CA ALA A 268 -10.11 -2.68 6.57
C ALA A 268 -9.94 -1.38 7.37
N GLN A 269 -9.48 -0.30 6.72
CA GLN A 269 -9.28 1.00 7.36
C GLN A 269 -10.53 1.88 7.37
N SER A 270 -11.57 1.54 6.61
CA SER A 270 -12.84 2.27 6.63
C SER A 270 -13.68 2.00 7.90
N ILE A 271 -13.11 1.41 8.94
CA ILE A 271 -13.75 1.10 10.24
C ILE A 271 -14.38 2.33 10.90
N TYR A 272 -13.86 3.53 10.64
CA TYR A 272 -14.39 4.79 11.17
C TYR A 272 -15.64 5.32 10.45
N LYS A 273 -15.92 4.85 9.25
CA LYS A 273 -17.19 5.11 8.57
C LYS A 273 -18.17 4.00 8.98
N LYS A 274 -19.44 4.37 9.25
CA LYS A 274 -20.50 3.40 9.61
C LYS A 274 -20.80 2.37 8.50
N SER A 275 -20.09 2.43 7.40
CA SER A 275 -20.15 1.57 6.22
C SER A 275 -18.77 0.96 5.94
N THR A 276 -18.74 -0.29 5.53
CA THR A 276 -17.52 -1.03 5.17
C THR A 276 -17.23 -0.86 3.69
N GLY A 277 -16.02 -0.39 3.36
CA GLY A 277 -15.59 -0.21 1.98
C GLY A 277 -16.12 1.06 1.33
N LEU A 278 -16.08 1.10 0.01
CA LEU A 278 -16.68 2.15 -0.79
C LEU A 278 -18.18 1.89 -0.89
N ASP A 279 -19.03 2.79 -0.37
CA ASP A 279 -20.50 2.70 -0.42
C ASP A 279 -21.07 2.94 -1.83
N PHE A 280 -20.21 3.06 -2.83
CA PHE A 280 -20.55 3.40 -4.21
C PHE A 280 -19.68 2.60 -5.17
N SER A 281 -20.16 2.42 -6.39
CA SER A 281 -19.34 1.82 -7.44
C SER A 281 -18.30 2.83 -7.96
N LEU A 282 -17.08 2.38 -8.25
CA LEU A 282 -16.04 3.25 -8.81
C LEU A 282 -16.46 3.85 -10.15
N SER A 283 -17.25 3.14 -10.93
CA SER A 283 -17.80 3.64 -12.20
C SER A 283 -18.76 4.82 -12.01
N SER A 284 -19.53 4.88 -10.90
CA SER A 284 -20.45 5.99 -10.62
C SER A 284 -19.74 7.32 -10.36
N VAL A 285 -18.47 7.29 -9.96
CA VAL A 285 -17.62 8.47 -9.76
C VAL A 285 -16.67 8.73 -10.94
N GLY A 286 -16.85 8.04 -12.06
CA GLY A 286 -16.04 8.23 -13.27
C GLY A 286 -14.74 7.41 -13.32
N ILE A 287 -14.48 6.52 -12.34
CA ILE A 287 -13.29 5.67 -12.32
C ILE A 287 -13.58 4.37 -13.08
N GLN A 288 -13.01 4.24 -14.28
CA GLN A 288 -13.21 3.10 -15.17
C GLN A 288 -12.08 2.06 -15.02
N ALA A 289 -12.08 1.35 -13.89
CA ALA A 289 -11.04 0.36 -13.57
C ALA A 289 -11.52 -1.10 -13.63
N GLN A 290 -12.62 -1.39 -14.34
CA GLN A 290 -13.11 -2.75 -14.48
C GLN A 290 -12.06 -3.66 -15.14
N GLY A 291 -11.73 -4.79 -14.50
CA GLY A 291 -10.66 -5.68 -14.93
C GLY A 291 -9.23 -5.12 -14.73
N ARG A 292 -9.10 -3.97 -14.06
CA ARG A 292 -7.81 -3.27 -13.84
C ARG A 292 -7.55 -3.00 -12.35
N THR A 293 -8.06 -3.89 -11.50
CA THR A 293 -7.84 -3.84 -10.05
C THR A 293 -6.78 -4.87 -9.67
N THR A 294 -5.75 -4.41 -8.99
CA THR A 294 -4.70 -5.26 -8.39
C THR A 294 -4.99 -5.45 -6.91
N ILE A 295 -4.93 -6.68 -6.41
CA ILE A 295 -5.17 -7.00 -5.02
C ILE A 295 -3.83 -7.34 -4.34
N LEU A 296 -3.50 -6.62 -3.25
CA LEU A 296 -2.31 -6.85 -2.44
C LEU A 296 -2.70 -7.45 -1.09
N LYS A 297 -2.39 -8.72 -0.88
CA LYS A 297 -2.73 -9.44 0.35
C LYS A 297 -1.59 -9.47 1.36
N LEU A 298 -0.35 -9.36 0.89
CA LEU A 298 0.83 -9.53 1.73
C LEU A 298 1.08 -8.28 2.58
N ASN A 299 1.14 -8.50 3.90
CA ASN A 299 1.49 -7.47 4.88
C ASN A 299 2.96 -7.64 5.27
N TYR A 300 3.76 -6.63 4.98
CA TYR A 300 5.19 -6.62 5.26
C TYR A 300 5.54 -5.85 6.54
N ARG A 301 4.63 -5.04 7.04
CA ARG A 301 4.89 -4.11 8.16
C ARG A 301 4.77 -4.78 9.52
N ASN A 302 3.80 -5.67 9.66
CA ASN A 302 3.43 -6.20 10.96
C ASN A 302 3.94 -7.63 11.14
N THR A 303 4.24 -7.99 12.39
CA THR A 303 4.50 -9.38 12.75
C THR A 303 3.22 -10.20 12.61
N ARG A 304 3.36 -11.51 12.47
CA ARG A 304 2.23 -12.43 12.35
C ARG A 304 1.26 -12.30 13.52
N GLU A 305 1.77 -12.16 14.73
CA GLU A 305 0.99 -12.08 15.97
C GLU A 305 0.13 -10.79 16.00
N ILE A 306 0.70 -9.66 15.58
CA ILE A 306 -0.04 -8.38 15.44
C ILE A 306 -1.11 -8.50 14.36
N LEU A 307 -0.75 -9.10 13.23
CA LEU A 307 -1.63 -9.24 12.09
C LEU A 307 -2.84 -10.14 12.42
N ASP A 308 -2.59 -11.32 13.01
CA ASP A 308 -3.61 -12.27 13.44
C ASP A 308 -4.57 -11.64 14.47
N PHE A 309 -4.02 -10.89 15.44
CA PHE A 309 -4.81 -10.18 16.43
C PHE A 309 -5.72 -9.13 15.79
N SER A 310 -5.15 -8.29 14.93
CA SER A 310 -5.86 -7.20 14.25
C SER A 310 -6.94 -7.74 13.30
N TYR A 311 -6.63 -8.80 12.55
CA TYR A 311 -7.59 -9.42 11.64
C TYR A 311 -8.76 -10.07 12.39
N LYS A 312 -8.50 -10.80 13.48
CA LYS A 312 -9.56 -11.39 14.33
C LYS A 312 -10.49 -10.30 14.89
N PHE A 313 -9.91 -9.17 15.31
CA PHE A 313 -10.71 -8.04 15.79
C PHE A 313 -11.55 -7.44 14.65
N ALA A 314 -10.95 -7.16 13.50
CA ALA A 314 -11.63 -6.61 12.33
C ALA A 314 -12.74 -7.55 11.84
N LYS A 315 -12.46 -8.86 11.72
CA LYS A 315 -13.43 -9.87 11.28
C LYS A 315 -14.68 -9.87 12.15
N LYS A 316 -14.52 -9.87 13.47
CA LYS A 316 -15.63 -9.80 14.42
C LYS A 316 -16.51 -8.54 14.22
N TYR A 317 -15.86 -7.42 13.88
CA TYR A 317 -16.56 -6.15 13.60
C TYR A 317 -17.34 -6.22 12.28
N PHE A 318 -16.75 -6.84 11.26
CA PHE A 318 -17.31 -6.96 9.91
C PHE A 318 -18.41 -8.02 9.77
N GLU A 319 -18.43 -9.06 10.61
CA GLU A 319 -19.48 -10.09 10.62
C GLU A 319 -20.91 -9.51 10.86
N GLY A 320 -20.98 -8.32 11.48
CA GLY A 320 -22.25 -7.60 11.70
C GLY A 320 -22.82 -6.85 10.46
N PHE A 321 -22.08 -6.74 9.36
CA PHE A 321 -22.49 -5.97 8.18
C PHE A 321 -22.83 -6.90 7.01
N LYS A 322 -24.11 -6.99 6.66
CA LYS A 322 -24.66 -7.97 5.70
C LYS A 322 -24.54 -7.61 4.20
N HIS A 323 -24.05 -6.43 3.84
CA HIS A 323 -23.96 -6.01 2.43
C HIS A 323 -22.50 -5.76 2.02
N LYS A 324 -21.89 -6.76 1.35
CA LYS A 324 -20.55 -6.62 0.79
C LYS A 324 -20.54 -7.04 -0.67
N GLU A 325 -20.35 -6.10 -1.57
CA GLU A 325 -19.95 -6.38 -2.94
C GLU A 325 -18.47 -6.80 -3.04
N ILE A 326 -17.64 -6.39 -2.06
CA ILE A 326 -16.21 -6.70 -2.02
C ILE A 326 -15.90 -7.45 -0.72
N PRO A 327 -15.38 -8.69 -0.77
CA PRO A 327 -15.02 -9.44 0.44
C PRO A 327 -13.83 -8.80 1.14
N LEU A 328 -13.83 -8.82 2.49
CA LEU A 328 -12.68 -8.45 3.30
C LEU A 328 -11.48 -9.32 2.89
N ILE A 329 -10.38 -8.67 2.50
CA ILE A 329 -9.16 -9.39 2.15
C ILE A 329 -8.52 -9.92 3.43
N GLU A 330 -8.32 -11.23 3.49
CA GLU A 330 -7.53 -11.84 4.55
C GLU A 330 -6.05 -11.52 4.32
N PRO A 331 -5.39 -10.83 5.28
CA PRO A 331 -4.00 -10.45 5.10
C PRO A 331 -3.08 -11.66 5.28
N GLU A 332 -2.12 -11.79 4.39
CA GLU A 332 -1.05 -12.77 4.48
C GLU A 332 0.18 -12.11 5.12
N GLY A 333 0.72 -12.69 6.19
CA GLY A 333 1.92 -12.17 6.84
C GLY A 333 3.17 -12.52 6.05
N ALA A 334 4.13 -11.59 5.94
CA ALA A 334 5.42 -11.80 5.28
C ALA A 334 6.39 -12.72 6.10
N GLY A 335 5.90 -13.35 7.16
CA GLY A 335 6.64 -14.32 7.95
C GLY A 335 7.42 -13.73 9.14
N CYS A 336 7.36 -12.42 9.38
CA CYS A 336 7.90 -11.82 10.60
C CYS A 336 7.17 -12.36 11.83
N LYS A 337 7.92 -12.80 12.82
CA LYS A 337 7.40 -13.20 14.13
C LYS A 337 7.74 -12.12 15.16
N GLY A 338 6.89 -11.94 16.15
CA GLY A 338 7.10 -10.99 17.24
C GLY A 338 6.28 -11.36 18.46
N ASP A 339 6.31 -10.48 19.44
CA ASP A 339 5.54 -10.68 20.67
C ASP A 339 4.03 -10.58 20.39
N ALA A 340 3.24 -11.37 21.11
CA ALA A 340 1.80 -11.28 21.04
C ALA A 340 1.32 -9.91 21.58
N PRO A 341 0.34 -9.25 20.92
CA PRO A 341 -0.25 -8.05 21.43
C PRO A 341 -0.85 -8.24 22.83
N ILE A 342 -0.60 -7.30 23.73
CA ILE A 342 -1.10 -7.34 25.10
C ILE A 342 -2.34 -6.45 25.20
N LEU A 343 -3.45 -7.04 25.62
CA LEU A 343 -4.68 -6.31 25.95
C LEU A 343 -4.82 -6.24 27.46
N LYS A 344 -4.81 -5.03 28.01
CA LYS A 344 -5.05 -4.77 29.45
C LYS A 344 -6.23 -3.81 29.63
N LYS A 345 -7.03 -4.09 30.64
CA LYS A 345 -8.15 -3.22 31.07
C LYS A 345 -7.77 -2.56 32.38
N PHE A 346 -8.06 -1.29 32.50
CA PHE A 346 -7.86 -0.48 33.70
C PHE A 346 -9.19 0.14 34.13
N ASP A 347 -9.34 0.39 35.41
CA ASP A 347 -10.56 1.01 35.94
C ASP A 347 -10.53 2.54 35.83
N THR A 348 -9.33 3.12 35.75
CA THR A 348 -9.13 4.56 35.63
C THR A 348 -8.07 4.93 34.59
N LEU A 349 -8.23 6.12 34.00
CA LEU A 349 -7.24 6.71 33.08
C LEU A 349 -5.87 6.90 33.73
N VAL A 350 -5.84 7.14 35.06
CA VAL A 350 -4.58 7.29 35.82
C VAL A 350 -3.79 5.98 35.80
N GLN A 351 -4.44 4.86 36.12
CA GLN A 351 -3.79 3.54 36.07
C GLN A 351 -3.29 3.18 34.67
N GLU A 352 -4.07 3.54 33.64
CA GLU A 352 -3.68 3.33 32.24
C GLU A 352 -2.42 4.13 31.89
N THR A 353 -2.40 5.44 32.18
CA THR A 353 -1.26 6.31 31.87
C THR A 353 -0.02 5.93 32.67
N GLU A 354 -0.14 5.52 33.93
CA GLU A 354 0.97 5.01 34.73
C GLU A 354 1.55 3.71 34.17
N PHE A 355 0.69 2.82 33.66
CA PHE A 355 1.15 1.60 33.01
C PHE A 355 1.94 1.91 31.75
N VAL A 356 1.43 2.77 30.88
CA VAL A 356 2.13 3.20 29.66
C VAL A 356 3.47 3.85 29.99
N LEU A 357 3.51 4.72 31.02
CA LEU A 357 4.76 5.33 31.46
C LEU A 357 5.79 4.28 31.91
N ARG A 358 5.36 3.24 32.65
CA ARG A 358 6.28 2.14 33.04
C ARG A 358 6.83 1.41 31.83
N CYS A 359 6.02 1.14 30.80
CA CYS A 359 6.47 0.54 29.56
C CYS A 359 7.52 1.41 28.85
N VAL A 360 7.26 2.72 28.72
CA VAL A 360 8.19 3.66 28.11
C VAL A 360 9.52 3.72 28.87
N LYS A 361 9.48 3.83 30.21
CA LYS A 361 10.70 3.81 31.04
C LYS A 361 11.49 2.52 30.92
N HIS A 362 10.80 1.38 30.80
CA HIS A 362 11.44 0.10 30.58
C HIS A 362 12.17 0.04 29.22
N TRP A 363 11.55 0.55 28.15
CA TRP A 363 12.20 0.62 26.84
C TRP A 363 13.43 1.55 26.83
N ILE A 364 13.32 2.70 27.51
CA ILE A 364 14.46 3.61 27.70
C ILE A 364 15.62 2.87 28.39
N ALA A 365 15.32 2.14 29.48
CA ALA A 365 16.33 1.39 30.24
C ALA A 365 17.00 0.28 29.41
N LYS A 366 16.29 -0.26 28.39
CA LYS A 366 16.83 -1.21 27.43
C LYS A 366 17.54 -0.55 26.22
N GLY A 367 17.66 0.76 26.20
CA GLY A 367 18.34 1.50 25.12
C GLY A 367 17.55 1.58 23.81
N LYS A 368 16.22 1.34 23.86
CA LYS A 368 15.38 1.46 22.66
C LYS A 368 15.26 2.93 22.23
N ASP A 369 15.35 3.17 20.91
CA ASP A 369 15.11 4.52 20.37
C ASP A 369 13.63 4.89 20.51
N LEU A 370 13.35 5.96 21.24
CA LEU A 370 11.99 6.45 21.44
C LEU A 370 11.32 6.97 20.16
N LYS A 371 12.08 7.26 19.11
CA LYS A 371 11.52 7.61 17.79
C LYS A 371 10.72 6.47 17.16
N GLU A 372 10.97 5.22 17.59
CA GLU A 372 10.24 4.03 17.15
C GLU A 372 8.98 3.74 17.98
N VAL A 373 8.70 4.56 19.00
CA VAL A 373 7.57 4.34 19.93
C VAL A 373 6.47 5.36 19.65
N ALA A 374 5.25 4.88 19.39
CA ALA A 374 4.07 5.72 19.22
C ALA A 374 3.01 5.39 20.27
N ILE A 375 2.43 6.42 20.89
CA ILE A 375 1.27 6.30 21.80
C ILE A 375 0.05 6.84 21.06
N LEU A 376 -0.91 5.97 20.78
CA LEU A 376 -2.17 6.32 20.13
C LEU A 376 -3.27 6.47 21.17
N TYR A 377 -4.17 7.42 21.00
CA TYR A 377 -5.27 7.69 21.92
C TYR A 377 -6.55 8.08 21.16
N PRO A 378 -7.74 7.72 21.67
CA PRO A 378 -9.00 7.95 20.97
C PRO A 378 -9.51 9.38 21.09
N THR A 379 -9.18 10.11 22.18
CA THR A 379 -9.68 11.46 22.43
C THR A 379 -8.56 12.42 22.82
N HIS A 380 -8.73 13.70 22.50
CA HIS A 380 -7.76 14.73 22.87
C HIS A 380 -7.52 14.82 24.39
N SER A 381 -8.55 14.55 25.21
CA SER A 381 -8.44 14.57 26.67
C SER A 381 -7.54 13.45 27.19
N SER A 382 -7.68 12.22 26.67
CA SER A 382 -6.79 11.10 27.06
C SER A 382 -5.37 11.33 26.59
N GLY A 383 -5.18 11.87 25.37
CA GLY A 383 -3.86 12.27 24.89
C GLY A 383 -3.20 13.34 25.75
N LYS A 384 -3.97 14.36 26.20
CA LYS A 384 -3.47 15.38 27.11
C LYS A 384 -3.03 14.80 28.46
N ALA A 385 -3.84 13.93 29.05
CA ALA A 385 -3.46 13.24 30.29
C ALA A 385 -2.16 12.48 30.17
N MET A 386 -1.96 11.75 29.06
CA MET A 386 -0.70 11.04 28.79
C MET A 386 0.48 12.00 28.60
N ALA A 387 0.29 13.09 27.85
CA ALA A 387 1.33 14.10 27.64
C ALA A 387 1.77 14.74 28.96
N ASP A 388 0.82 15.06 29.87
CA ASP A 388 1.11 15.63 31.18
C ASP A 388 1.94 14.65 32.06
N VAL A 389 1.62 13.35 32.02
CA VAL A 389 2.37 12.29 32.72
C VAL A 389 3.79 12.14 32.17
N LEU A 390 3.97 12.12 30.84
CA LEU A 390 5.30 12.04 30.18
C LEU A 390 6.15 13.27 30.54
N LYS A 391 5.57 14.46 30.45
CA LYS A 391 6.21 15.72 30.80
C LYS A 391 6.64 15.76 32.28
N GLY A 392 5.76 15.36 33.19
CA GLY A 392 6.08 15.28 34.62
C GLY A 392 7.16 14.25 34.95
N SER A 393 7.42 13.30 34.09
CA SER A 393 8.45 12.28 34.21
C SER A 393 9.73 12.56 33.41
N ASN A 394 9.87 13.74 32.81
CA ASN A 394 10.98 14.15 31.95
C ASN A 394 11.25 13.18 30.77
N VAL A 395 10.22 12.54 30.24
CA VAL A 395 10.32 11.70 29.05
C VAL A 395 10.15 12.61 27.81
N PRO A 396 11.12 12.66 26.87
CA PRO A 396 10.96 13.44 25.65
C PRO A 396 9.85 12.83 24.79
N PHE A 397 8.98 13.68 24.23
CA PHE A 397 7.94 13.25 23.31
C PHE A 397 7.54 14.38 22.36
N GLN A 398 6.96 14.02 21.23
CA GLN A 398 6.36 14.95 20.27
C GLN A 398 4.84 14.73 20.27
N TRP A 399 4.08 15.80 20.48
CA TRP A 399 2.61 15.71 20.43
C TRP A 399 2.07 16.21 19.10
N LEU A 400 1.74 15.28 18.21
CA LEU A 400 1.33 15.54 16.83
C LEU A 400 -0.06 16.18 16.68
N ALA A 401 -0.88 16.17 17.73
CA ALA A 401 -2.27 16.66 17.67
C ALA A 401 -2.40 18.19 17.79
N THR A 402 -1.32 18.93 18.08
CA THR A 402 -1.41 20.39 18.20
C THR A 402 -1.45 21.06 16.82
N PRO A 403 -2.30 22.09 16.60
CA PRO A 403 -2.36 22.82 15.33
C PRO A 403 -1.01 23.42 14.91
N ALA A 404 -0.21 23.87 15.86
CA ALA A 404 1.14 24.41 15.61
C ALA A 404 2.10 23.34 15.06
N TYR A 405 1.98 22.10 15.55
CA TYR A 405 2.81 20.99 15.07
C TYR A 405 2.41 20.55 13.65
N LYS A 406 1.11 20.49 13.34
CA LYS A 406 0.62 20.15 11.99
C LYS A 406 1.22 21.03 10.89
N LYS A 407 1.54 22.30 11.21
CA LYS A 407 2.20 23.24 10.29
C LYS A 407 3.73 23.06 10.21
N LYS A 408 4.34 22.38 11.17
CA LYS A 408 5.81 22.22 11.32
C LYS A 408 6.25 20.75 11.34
N TYR A 409 5.36 19.83 10.91
CA TYR A 409 5.72 18.41 10.89
C TYR A 409 6.91 18.19 9.95
N ASP A 410 7.98 17.67 10.53
CA ASP A 410 9.18 17.25 9.83
C ASP A 410 9.23 15.71 9.87
N PRO A 411 9.13 15.04 8.72
CA PRO A 411 9.15 13.59 8.67
C PRO A 411 10.51 12.96 8.98
N SER A 412 11.59 13.79 9.02
CA SER A 412 12.95 13.35 9.34
C SER A 412 13.30 13.52 10.82
N ALA A 413 12.42 14.17 11.62
CA ALA A 413 12.67 14.48 13.03
C ALA A 413 12.37 13.31 13.97
#